data_d9356fc7d07fc2bfbb80ef4ea7cd249f
#
_entry.id   d9356fc7d07fc2bfbb80ef4ea7cd249f
#
_cell.length_a   1.000
_cell.length_b   1.000
_cell.length_c   1.000
_cell.angle_alpha   90.00
_cell.angle_beta   90.00
_cell.angle_gamma   90.00
#
_symmetry.space_group_name_H-M   'P 1'
#
loop_
_entity.id
_entity.type
_entity.pdbx_description
1 polymer ?
#
loop_
_entity_poly.entity_id
_entity_poly.type
_entity_poly.pdbx_seq_one_letter_code
_entity_poly.pdbx_strand_id
1 'polypeptide(L)'
;MQETFNIPTLTKGEAIDAIQFAIWNYANSYQGDLVNGSNENVKNLYNQLISLPAAEQITTIAEINFLEPSAIFNGESYDVDFAYKVTGKNVDGTTVSGDYSFEGDLVVQYGATIEEAGVDENGYTHIIVKNLPSKTTVNLTVNATQDLGRDVYFYDPEGGRNASQSLIGIHEGNTNISKSISFTTEAVSEIVIKKVDSDNNEKLLQGAEFTITSIDKGYTVTVVTDENGLALVKLPLGQYTIAETKAPEGYAIIEEVKTIDVTGEVTEATVFVFENKKIIQEPKPTPQPQPAPKPTPQPQPGPKPAQEQSNISKKPSNNNISELPKTGDASIMGFVGALLLSVGGLLINDRK
;
A
#
# COMPACT_ATOMS: atom_id res chain seq x y z
N MET A 1 -33.58 -0.65 34.64
CA MET A 1 -33.34 -1.04 36.05
C MET A 1 -34.17 -2.24 36.51
N GLN A 2 -35.50 -2.27 36.32
CA GLN A 2 -36.32 -3.44 36.72
C GLN A 2 -35.79 -4.74 36.10
N GLU A 3 -35.52 -4.73 34.77
CA GLU A 3 -34.98 -5.88 34.06
C GLU A 3 -33.48 -6.12 34.35
N THR A 4 -32.69 -5.04 34.43
CA THR A 4 -31.22 -5.11 34.65
C THR A 4 -30.89 -5.76 36.00
N PHE A 5 -31.62 -5.43 37.05
CA PHE A 5 -31.38 -5.91 38.39
C PHE A 5 -32.38 -7.00 38.82
N ASN A 6 -33.21 -7.48 37.90
CA ASN A 6 -34.24 -8.53 38.17
C ASN A 6 -35.16 -8.20 39.39
N ILE A 7 -35.63 -6.95 39.47
CA ILE A 7 -36.57 -6.48 40.49
C ILE A 7 -37.83 -5.97 39.78
N PRO A 8 -38.78 -6.85 39.38
CA PRO A 8 -39.89 -6.48 38.49
C PRO A 8 -40.90 -5.52 39.14
N THR A 9 -40.96 -5.50 40.47
CA THR A 9 -41.88 -4.63 41.24
C THR A 9 -41.25 -3.31 41.65
N LEU A 10 -40.01 -3.03 41.23
CA LEU A 10 -39.28 -1.81 41.59
C LEU A 10 -39.99 -0.56 41.04
N THR A 11 -40.35 0.34 41.90
CA THR A 11 -40.90 1.66 41.57
C THR A 11 -39.77 2.68 41.34
N LYS A 12 -40.08 3.79 40.70
CA LYS A 12 -39.11 4.89 40.51
C LYS A 12 -38.64 5.48 41.84
N GLY A 13 -39.53 5.61 42.82
CA GLY A 13 -39.16 6.11 44.16
C GLY A 13 -38.18 5.18 44.87
N GLU A 14 -38.48 3.89 44.89
CA GLU A 14 -37.61 2.86 45.48
C GLU A 14 -36.24 2.81 44.81
N ALA A 15 -36.18 2.99 43.46
CA ALA A 15 -34.93 3.07 42.77
C ALA A 15 -34.11 4.29 43.17
N ILE A 16 -34.74 5.44 43.34
CA ILE A 16 -34.08 6.67 43.81
C ILE A 16 -33.51 6.46 45.22
N ASP A 17 -34.30 5.92 46.13
CA ASP A 17 -33.87 5.67 47.52
C ASP A 17 -32.66 4.71 47.56
N ALA A 18 -32.74 3.59 46.83
CA ALA A 18 -31.65 2.62 46.78
C ALA A 18 -30.35 3.21 46.21
N ILE A 19 -30.45 3.98 45.11
CA ILE A 19 -29.31 4.67 44.53
C ILE A 19 -28.72 5.69 45.52
N GLN A 20 -29.55 6.46 46.20
CA GLN A 20 -29.09 7.44 47.16
C GLN A 20 -28.34 6.78 48.33
N PHE A 21 -28.86 5.66 48.86
CA PHE A 21 -28.17 4.88 49.88
C PHE A 21 -26.85 4.29 49.37
N ALA A 22 -26.80 3.79 48.13
CA ALA A 22 -25.58 3.28 47.57
C ALA A 22 -24.53 4.39 47.40
N ILE A 23 -24.93 5.57 46.95
CA ILE A 23 -24.06 6.75 46.87
C ILE A 23 -23.49 7.11 48.24
N TRP A 24 -24.34 7.14 49.28
CA TRP A 24 -23.88 7.42 50.66
C TRP A 24 -22.92 6.34 51.18
N ASN A 25 -23.13 5.09 50.82
CA ASN A 25 -22.18 4.02 51.14
C ASN A 25 -20.78 4.30 50.58
N TYR A 26 -20.70 4.63 49.32
CA TYR A 26 -19.42 4.93 48.66
C TYR A 26 -18.78 6.24 49.16
N ALA A 27 -19.58 7.31 49.30
CA ALA A 27 -19.05 8.64 49.61
C ALA A 27 -18.70 8.82 51.11
N ASN A 28 -19.45 8.18 52.02
CA ASN A 28 -19.38 8.47 53.47
C ASN A 28 -19.22 7.23 54.34
N SER A 29 -18.84 6.09 53.77
CA SER A 29 -18.75 4.81 54.48
C SER A 29 -20.06 4.46 55.22
N TYR A 30 -21.21 4.78 54.62
CA TYR A 30 -22.51 4.50 55.15
C TYR A 30 -22.70 3.00 55.41
N GLN A 31 -23.15 2.58 56.61
CA GLN A 31 -23.21 1.18 57.01
C GLN A 31 -24.59 0.53 56.78
N GLY A 32 -25.48 1.16 56.04
CA GLY A 32 -26.77 0.59 55.66
C GLY A 32 -27.88 0.62 56.70
N ASP A 33 -27.72 1.35 57.79
CA ASP A 33 -28.73 1.40 58.90
C ASP A 33 -30.10 1.91 58.43
N LEU A 34 -30.12 2.93 57.57
CA LEU A 34 -31.35 3.46 56.97
C LEU A 34 -31.98 2.51 55.97
N VAL A 35 -31.16 1.74 55.24
CA VAL A 35 -31.64 0.72 54.30
C VAL A 35 -32.38 -0.40 55.00
N ASN A 36 -31.98 -0.77 56.23
CA ASN A 36 -32.62 -1.81 57.03
C ASN A 36 -34.09 -1.48 57.41
N GLY A 37 -34.43 -0.19 57.44
CA GLY A 37 -35.80 0.29 57.65
C GLY A 37 -36.63 0.38 56.35
N SER A 38 -36.03 0.19 55.16
CA SER A 38 -36.68 0.30 53.86
C SER A 38 -37.36 -0.99 53.46
N ASN A 39 -38.16 -0.94 52.38
CA ASN A 39 -38.78 -2.14 51.82
C ASN A 39 -37.76 -3.03 51.09
N GLU A 40 -38.15 -4.25 50.72
CA GLU A 40 -37.27 -5.26 50.12
C GLU A 40 -36.74 -4.86 48.76
N ASN A 41 -37.46 -4.12 47.93
CA ASN A 41 -37.00 -3.66 46.63
C ASN A 41 -35.80 -2.70 46.78
N VAL A 42 -35.88 -1.76 47.71
CA VAL A 42 -34.81 -0.81 48.04
C VAL A 42 -33.57 -1.55 48.54
N LYS A 43 -33.75 -2.50 49.47
CA LYS A 43 -32.64 -3.32 49.99
C LYS A 43 -31.98 -4.14 48.91
N ASN A 44 -32.78 -4.82 48.07
CA ASN A 44 -32.26 -5.67 47.00
C ASN A 44 -31.47 -4.85 45.99
N LEU A 45 -31.99 -3.70 45.55
CA LEU A 45 -31.27 -2.85 44.61
C LEU A 45 -30.01 -2.24 45.24
N TYR A 46 -30.08 -1.75 46.47
CA TYR A 46 -28.93 -1.24 47.20
C TYR A 46 -27.81 -2.28 47.31
N ASN A 47 -28.13 -3.51 47.76
CA ASN A 47 -27.14 -4.57 47.88
C ASN A 47 -26.51 -4.94 46.56
N GLN A 48 -27.28 -4.97 45.48
CA GLN A 48 -26.75 -5.21 44.16
C GLN A 48 -25.84 -4.06 43.69
N LEU A 49 -26.23 -2.80 43.91
CA LEU A 49 -25.43 -1.63 43.53
C LEU A 49 -24.09 -1.59 44.27
N ILE A 50 -24.06 -1.84 45.61
CA ILE A 50 -22.82 -1.83 46.38
C ILE A 50 -21.93 -3.07 46.11
N SER A 51 -22.49 -4.12 45.52
CA SER A 51 -21.72 -5.31 45.11
C SER A 51 -21.13 -5.21 43.70
N LEU A 52 -21.52 -4.20 42.93
CA LEU A 52 -20.90 -3.97 41.62
C LEU A 52 -19.40 -3.71 41.82
N PRO A 53 -18.56 -4.31 40.97
CA PRO A 53 -17.15 -3.98 40.99
C PRO A 53 -16.98 -2.46 40.79
N ALA A 54 -16.05 -1.86 41.53
CA ALA A 54 -15.66 -0.49 41.26
C ALA A 54 -15.31 -0.38 39.76
N ALA A 55 -15.87 0.63 39.10
CA ALA A 55 -15.46 0.89 37.73
C ALA A 55 -13.93 1.06 37.68
N GLU A 56 -13.26 0.36 36.78
CA GLU A 56 -11.84 0.58 36.54
C GLU A 56 -11.67 2.06 36.21
N GLN A 57 -10.92 2.77 37.03
CA GLN A 57 -10.55 4.13 36.69
C GLN A 57 -9.60 4.05 35.49
N ILE A 58 -9.95 4.73 34.41
CA ILE A 58 -9.02 4.90 33.30
C ILE A 58 -7.93 5.85 33.78
N THR A 59 -6.77 5.28 34.05
CA THR A 59 -5.57 6.03 34.49
C THR A 59 -4.68 6.41 33.32
N THR A 60 -4.92 5.84 32.14
CA THR A 60 -4.10 6.04 30.95
C THR A 60 -4.87 6.85 29.92
N ILE A 61 -4.37 8.04 29.63
CA ILE A 61 -4.87 8.87 28.55
C ILE A 61 -4.51 8.20 27.21
N ALA A 62 -5.44 8.25 26.26
CA ALA A 62 -5.21 7.75 24.93
C ALA A 62 -4.08 8.52 24.23
N GLU A 63 -3.37 7.84 23.35
CA GLU A 63 -2.25 8.41 22.62
C GLU A 63 -2.43 8.22 21.12
N ILE A 64 -1.98 9.21 20.35
CA ILE A 64 -1.88 9.16 18.88
C ILE A 64 -0.42 8.98 18.52
N ASN A 65 -0.11 7.90 17.80
CA ASN A 65 1.21 7.59 17.32
C ASN A 65 1.22 7.60 15.79
N PHE A 66 2.28 8.14 15.18
CA PHE A 66 2.51 8.12 13.75
C PHE A 66 3.73 7.28 13.42
N LEU A 67 3.70 6.62 12.28
CA LEU A 67 4.92 6.21 11.58
C LEU A 67 5.46 7.38 10.76
N GLU A 68 6.75 7.35 10.45
CA GLU A 68 7.33 8.31 9.51
C GLU A 68 6.67 8.13 8.14
N PRO A 69 6.11 9.19 7.54
CA PRO A 69 5.46 9.07 6.24
C PRO A 69 6.45 8.64 5.16
N SER A 70 5.99 7.80 4.25
CA SER A 70 6.79 7.34 3.12
C SER A 70 6.18 7.82 1.80
N ALA A 71 7.04 8.10 0.81
CA ALA A 71 6.62 8.59 -0.48
C ALA A 71 7.20 7.76 -1.61
N ILE A 72 6.38 7.47 -2.61
CA ILE A 72 6.77 6.79 -3.85
C ILE A 72 6.53 7.75 -5.01
N PHE A 73 7.58 7.97 -5.81
CA PHE A 73 7.46 8.74 -7.05
C PHE A 73 7.03 7.82 -8.19
N ASN A 74 5.98 8.22 -8.93
CA ASN A 74 5.39 7.41 -10.02
C ASN A 74 5.83 7.85 -11.43
N GLY A 75 6.75 8.80 -11.55
CA GLY A 75 7.23 9.37 -12.81
C GLY A 75 6.72 10.79 -13.07
N GLU A 76 5.64 11.21 -12.42
CA GLU A 76 5.04 12.56 -12.54
C GLU A 76 4.81 13.22 -11.19
N SER A 77 4.36 12.46 -10.21
CA SER A 77 3.92 12.91 -8.89
C SER A 77 4.32 11.92 -7.80
N TYR A 78 4.00 12.25 -6.57
CA TYR A 78 4.23 11.39 -5.41
C TYR A 78 2.93 10.82 -4.86
N ASP A 79 2.98 9.55 -4.49
CA ASP A 79 2.01 8.91 -3.64
C ASP A 79 2.62 8.81 -2.25
N VAL A 80 1.97 9.42 -1.24
CA VAL A 80 2.48 9.52 0.13
C VAL A 80 1.60 8.71 1.06
N ASP A 81 2.19 7.78 1.80
CA ASP A 81 1.53 6.97 2.82
C ASP A 81 1.74 7.57 4.20
N PHE A 82 0.66 7.96 4.84
CA PHE A 82 0.58 8.37 6.23
C PHE A 82 0.00 7.24 7.06
N ALA A 83 0.66 6.86 8.14
CA ALA A 83 0.18 5.83 9.03
C ALA A 83 0.04 6.34 10.46
N TYR A 84 -1.13 6.13 11.07
CA TYR A 84 -1.40 6.51 12.45
C TYR A 84 -2.07 5.40 13.24
N LYS A 85 -1.90 5.44 14.56
CA LYS A 85 -2.55 4.54 15.50
C LYS A 85 -3.00 5.31 16.71
N VAL A 86 -4.26 5.13 17.10
CA VAL A 86 -4.79 5.61 18.39
C VAL A 86 -4.80 4.45 19.36
N THR A 87 -4.22 4.66 20.53
CA THR A 87 -4.22 3.67 21.63
C THR A 87 -4.96 4.24 22.82
N GLY A 88 -5.71 3.42 23.53
CA GLY A 88 -6.48 3.80 24.69
C GLY A 88 -7.81 3.07 24.76
N LYS A 89 -8.44 3.17 25.93
CA LYS A 89 -9.76 2.58 26.19
C LYS A 89 -10.69 3.64 26.76
N ASN A 90 -11.93 3.58 26.32
CA ASN A 90 -13.04 4.29 26.95
C ASN A 90 -13.44 3.60 28.25
N VAL A 91 -14.20 4.29 29.10
CA VAL A 91 -14.70 3.77 30.37
C VAL A 91 -15.53 2.49 30.20
N ASP A 92 -16.17 2.29 29.08
CA ASP A 92 -16.95 1.09 28.75
C ASP A 92 -16.08 -0.08 28.22
N GLY A 93 -14.76 0.11 28.16
CA GLY A 93 -13.79 -0.87 27.65
C GLY A 93 -13.63 -0.88 26.14
N THR A 94 -14.37 -0.08 25.39
CA THR A 94 -14.19 0.05 23.95
C THR A 94 -12.87 0.75 23.62
N THR A 95 -12.33 0.50 22.44
CA THR A 95 -11.10 1.17 21.97
C THR A 95 -11.43 2.58 21.52
N VAL A 96 -10.58 3.54 21.89
CA VAL A 96 -10.68 4.92 21.39
C VAL A 96 -10.38 4.93 19.88
N SER A 97 -11.27 5.55 19.10
CA SER A 97 -11.08 5.76 17.66
C SER A 97 -10.56 7.17 17.38
N GLY A 98 -9.89 7.34 16.26
CA GLY A 98 -9.45 8.64 15.77
C GLY A 98 -10.02 8.95 14.41
N ASP A 99 -10.35 10.23 14.22
CA ASP A 99 -10.71 10.79 12.92
C ASP A 99 -9.54 11.61 12.38
N TYR A 100 -9.30 11.51 11.07
CA TYR A 100 -8.22 12.25 10.44
C TYR A 100 -8.73 13.38 9.55
N SER A 101 -7.89 14.39 9.37
CA SER A 101 -8.11 15.49 8.43
C SER A 101 -6.79 15.99 7.86
N PHE A 102 -6.84 16.55 6.66
CA PHE A 102 -5.71 17.24 6.07
C PHE A 102 -5.91 18.75 6.13
N GLU A 103 -4.82 19.49 6.26
CA GLU A 103 -4.86 20.94 6.16
C GLU A 103 -5.13 21.33 4.70
N GLY A 104 -6.25 22.04 4.48
CA GLY A 104 -6.72 22.44 3.17
C GLY A 104 -7.41 21.31 2.40
N ASP A 105 -7.89 21.64 1.21
CA ASP A 105 -8.52 20.68 0.30
C ASP A 105 -7.48 20.21 -0.74
N LEU A 106 -6.85 19.08 -0.47
CA LEU A 106 -5.80 18.51 -1.35
C LEU A 106 -6.34 18.14 -2.73
N VAL A 107 -7.62 17.76 -2.82
CA VAL A 107 -8.28 17.43 -4.10
C VAL A 107 -8.39 18.68 -4.96
N VAL A 108 -8.87 19.78 -4.38
CA VAL A 108 -9.03 21.05 -5.11
C VAL A 108 -7.67 21.69 -5.42
N GLN A 109 -6.73 21.65 -4.47
CA GLN A 109 -5.43 22.33 -4.63
C GLN A 109 -4.50 21.61 -5.60
N TYR A 110 -4.47 20.28 -5.56
CA TYR A 110 -3.47 19.49 -6.27
C TYR A 110 -4.05 18.43 -7.20
N GLY A 111 -5.38 18.23 -7.21
CA GLY A 111 -5.99 17.10 -7.89
C GLY A 111 -5.64 15.76 -7.23
N ALA A 112 -5.25 15.81 -5.96
CA ALA A 112 -4.88 14.61 -5.21
C ALA A 112 -6.07 13.66 -5.01
N THR A 113 -5.78 12.38 -4.81
CA THR A 113 -6.77 11.37 -4.42
C THR A 113 -6.40 10.82 -3.06
N ILE A 114 -7.36 10.76 -2.13
CA ILE A 114 -7.14 10.21 -0.79
C ILE A 114 -7.78 8.81 -0.74
N GLU A 115 -6.99 7.82 -0.33
CA GLU A 115 -7.39 6.42 -0.22
C GLU A 115 -7.09 5.89 1.19
N GLU A 116 -8.11 5.30 1.82
CA GLU A 116 -7.92 4.55 3.06
C GLU A 116 -7.46 3.13 2.71
N ALA A 117 -6.18 2.84 2.96
CA ALA A 117 -5.55 1.57 2.59
C ALA A 117 -5.74 0.47 3.64
N GLY A 118 -6.48 0.76 4.73
CA GLY A 118 -6.81 -0.19 5.79
C GLY A 118 -5.85 -0.12 6.99
N VAL A 119 -5.88 -1.19 7.78
CA VAL A 119 -5.11 -1.29 9.02
C VAL A 119 -4.09 -2.41 8.89
N ASP A 120 -2.83 -2.14 9.23
CA ASP A 120 -1.75 -3.11 9.19
C ASP A 120 -1.78 -4.10 10.39
N GLU A 121 -0.88 -5.06 10.39
CA GLU A 121 -0.74 -6.07 11.46
C GLU A 121 -0.36 -5.49 12.82
N ASN A 122 0.23 -4.28 12.84
CA ASN A 122 0.61 -3.56 14.05
C ASN A 122 -0.50 -2.62 14.55
N GLY A 123 -1.60 -2.52 13.81
CA GLY A 123 -2.77 -1.71 14.12
C GLY A 123 -2.65 -0.24 13.71
N TYR A 124 -1.78 0.10 12.73
CA TYR A 124 -1.73 1.42 12.13
C TYR A 124 -2.72 1.51 10.97
N THR A 125 -3.49 2.59 10.96
CA THR A 125 -4.37 2.95 9.84
C THR A 125 -3.55 3.70 8.81
N HIS A 126 -3.59 3.24 7.56
CA HIS A 126 -2.86 3.81 6.43
C HIS A 126 -3.75 4.67 5.56
N ILE A 127 -3.31 5.90 5.29
CA ILE A 127 -3.95 6.87 4.42
C ILE A 127 -2.99 7.26 3.31
N ILE A 128 -3.31 6.87 2.08
CA ILE A 128 -2.48 7.17 0.92
C ILE A 128 -3.03 8.39 0.21
N VAL A 129 -2.20 9.44 0.10
CA VAL A 129 -2.49 10.64 -0.68
C VAL A 129 -1.73 10.53 -2.01
N LYS A 130 -2.47 10.33 -3.10
CA LYS A 130 -1.92 10.14 -4.45
C LYS A 130 -1.88 11.43 -5.26
N ASN A 131 -0.99 11.47 -6.23
CA ASN A 131 -0.84 12.55 -7.20
C ASN A 131 -0.39 13.89 -6.58
N LEU A 132 0.40 13.86 -5.53
CA LEU A 132 0.97 15.07 -4.97
C LEU A 132 2.13 15.59 -5.83
N PRO A 133 2.14 16.89 -6.20
CA PRO A 133 3.27 17.48 -6.89
C PRO A 133 4.56 17.42 -6.06
N SER A 134 5.69 17.58 -6.71
CA SER A 134 6.96 17.81 -6.02
C SER A 134 6.93 19.09 -5.19
N LYS A 135 7.71 19.14 -4.09
CA LYS A 135 7.80 20.28 -3.16
C LYS A 135 6.47 20.68 -2.52
N THR A 136 5.58 19.73 -2.35
CA THR A 136 4.29 19.96 -1.69
C THR A 136 4.38 19.50 -0.25
N THR A 137 4.01 20.37 0.68
CA THR A 137 3.89 20.02 2.10
C THR A 137 2.45 19.64 2.39
N VAL A 138 2.28 18.49 3.03
CA VAL A 138 0.98 17.96 3.47
C VAL A 138 1.02 17.76 4.96
N ASN A 139 0.01 18.27 5.66
CA ASN A 139 -0.18 18.14 7.10
C ASN A 139 -1.38 17.25 7.38
N LEU A 140 -1.15 16.10 8.03
CA LEU A 140 -2.19 15.22 8.54
C LEU A 140 -2.41 15.53 10.03
N THR A 141 -3.66 15.73 10.42
CA THR A 141 -4.07 15.85 11.82
C THR A 141 -5.00 14.72 12.17
N VAL A 142 -4.73 14.06 13.28
CA VAL A 142 -5.62 13.03 13.85
C VAL A 142 -6.18 13.57 15.15
N ASN A 143 -7.50 13.46 15.30
CA ASN A 143 -8.25 13.84 16.49
C ASN A 143 -8.90 12.62 17.09
N ALA A 144 -8.89 12.51 18.40
CA ALA A 144 -9.57 11.45 19.11
C ALA A 144 -10.24 12.01 20.39
N THR A 145 -11.37 11.44 20.74
CA THR A 145 -12.06 11.76 21.99
C THR A 145 -12.12 10.49 22.83
N GLN A 146 -11.59 10.55 24.03
CA GLN A 146 -11.65 9.45 24.99
C GLN A 146 -12.69 9.77 26.06
N ASP A 147 -13.62 8.84 26.25
CA ASP A 147 -14.56 8.88 27.36
C ASP A 147 -13.90 8.28 28.61
N LEU A 148 -13.62 9.13 29.57
CA LEU A 148 -13.05 8.77 30.90
C LEU A 148 -14.12 8.46 31.94
N GLY A 149 -15.39 8.52 31.55
CA GLY A 149 -16.51 8.29 32.42
C GLY A 149 -17.05 9.57 33.06
N ARG A 150 -17.70 9.39 34.18
CA ARG A 150 -18.34 10.49 34.89
C ARG A 150 -17.80 10.55 36.32
N ASP A 151 -17.24 11.69 36.69
CA ASP A 151 -16.88 11.96 38.06
C ASP A 151 -18.10 12.51 38.83
N VAL A 152 -18.33 11.96 39.99
CA VAL A 152 -19.40 12.43 40.90
C VAL A 152 -18.75 13.19 42.04
N TYR A 153 -19.04 14.47 42.12
CA TYR A 153 -18.55 15.34 43.19
C TYR A 153 -19.63 15.57 44.22
N PHE A 154 -19.27 15.46 45.50
CA PHE A 154 -20.13 15.77 46.60
C PHE A 154 -19.70 17.12 47.21
N TYR A 155 -20.61 18.06 47.19
CA TYR A 155 -20.42 19.36 47.84
C TYR A 155 -21.15 19.34 49.14
N ASP A 156 -20.44 19.17 50.26
CA ASP A 156 -21.00 19.32 51.58
C ASP A 156 -20.97 20.80 51.98
N PRO A 157 -22.07 21.34 52.55
CA PRO A 157 -22.09 22.73 52.99
C PRO A 157 -21.15 22.97 54.16
N GLU A 158 -20.50 24.15 54.19
CA GLU A 158 -19.77 24.59 55.37
C GLU A 158 -20.71 24.66 56.58
N GLY A 159 -20.40 23.91 57.62
CA GLY A 159 -21.25 23.81 58.82
C GLY A 159 -21.87 22.44 59.06
N GLY A 160 -21.57 21.47 58.19
CA GLY A 160 -21.98 20.07 58.28
C GLY A 160 -23.44 19.82 57.90
N ARG A 161 -23.88 18.58 58.02
CA ARG A 161 -25.16 18.03 57.51
C ARG A 161 -26.42 18.70 58.07
N ASN A 162 -26.30 19.54 59.09
CA ASN A 162 -27.43 20.24 59.70
C ASN A 162 -27.70 21.64 59.14
N ALA A 163 -26.80 22.14 58.27
CA ALA A 163 -26.88 23.49 57.72
C ALA A 163 -27.64 23.60 56.38
N SER A 164 -27.46 22.61 55.50
CA SER A 164 -28.18 22.55 54.24
C SER A 164 -28.01 21.17 53.58
N GLN A 165 -28.67 20.95 52.46
CA GLN A 165 -28.60 19.72 51.70
C GLN A 165 -27.27 19.65 50.92
N SER A 166 -26.59 18.49 50.97
CA SER A 166 -25.43 18.23 50.11
C SER A 166 -25.83 18.22 48.63
N LEU A 167 -25.02 18.80 47.80
CA LEU A 167 -25.22 18.79 46.36
C LEU A 167 -24.34 17.73 45.70
N ILE A 168 -24.88 17.09 44.69
CA ILE A 168 -24.15 16.15 43.85
C ILE A 168 -23.93 16.82 42.52
N GLY A 169 -22.67 17.00 42.16
CA GLY A 169 -22.24 17.43 40.82
C GLY A 169 -21.78 16.23 40.01
N ILE A 170 -22.16 16.15 38.78
CA ILE A 170 -21.66 15.15 37.83
C ILE A 170 -20.84 15.91 36.76
N HIS A 171 -19.59 15.51 36.61
CA HIS A 171 -18.72 16.00 35.57
C HIS A 171 -18.51 14.89 34.55
N GLU A 172 -18.74 15.17 33.26
CA GLU A 172 -18.42 14.24 32.19
C GLU A 172 -16.94 14.37 31.89
N GLY A 173 -16.23 13.26 32.01
CA GLY A 173 -14.79 13.22 31.82
C GLY A 173 -14.45 12.81 30.41
N ASN A 174 -14.68 13.70 29.42
CA ASN A 174 -14.16 13.49 28.08
C ASN A 174 -12.83 14.23 27.90
N THR A 175 -11.86 13.56 27.31
CA THR A 175 -10.61 14.21 26.92
C THR A 175 -10.45 14.17 25.41
N ASN A 176 -10.10 15.33 24.83
CA ASN A 176 -9.82 15.46 23.41
C ASN A 176 -8.30 15.48 23.21
N ILE A 177 -7.87 14.67 22.26
CA ILE A 177 -6.46 14.52 21.90
C ILE A 177 -6.34 14.88 20.45
N SER A 178 -5.33 15.67 20.10
CA SER A 178 -5.04 16.03 18.71
C SER A 178 -3.54 15.97 18.48
N LYS A 179 -3.12 15.39 17.37
CA LYS A 179 -1.72 15.33 17.00
C LYS A 179 -1.58 15.41 15.49
N SER A 180 -0.57 16.13 15.02
CA SER A 180 -0.33 16.32 13.59
C SER A 180 1.06 15.82 13.20
N ILE A 181 1.19 15.41 11.94
CA ILE A 181 2.45 15.10 11.29
C ILE A 181 2.49 15.80 9.93
N SER A 182 3.67 16.25 9.55
CA SER A 182 3.91 16.97 8.29
C SER A 182 4.86 16.16 7.42
N PHE A 183 4.61 16.17 6.12
CA PHE A 183 5.53 15.59 5.13
C PHE A 183 5.63 16.52 3.93
N THR A 184 6.86 16.67 3.41
CA THR A 184 7.12 17.46 2.21
C THR A 184 7.69 16.56 1.12
N THR A 185 7.04 16.51 -0.03
CA THR A 185 7.52 15.74 -1.18
C THR A 185 8.83 16.31 -1.70
N GLU A 186 9.71 15.45 -2.17
CA GLU A 186 11.02 15.87 -2.67
C GLU A 186 10.90 16.69 -3.97
N ALA A 187 11.94 17.46 -4.25
CA ALA A 187 12.10 18.12 -5.55
C ALA A 187 12.36 17.09 -6.64
N VAL A 188 11.93 17.39 -7.85
CA VAL A 188 12.27 16.63 -9.07
C VAL A 188 13.02 17.54 -10.04
N SER A 189 13.91 16.95 -10.83
CA SER A 189 14.61 17.63 -11.92
C SER A 189 14.31 16.94 -13.24
N GLU A 190 14.24 17.73 -14.29
CA GLU A 190 14.05 17.24 -15.65
C GLU A 190 15.38 16.88 -16.28
N ILE A 191 15.49 15.67 -16.81
CA ILE A 191 16.66 15.12 -17.45
C ILE A 191 16.32 14.84 -18.92
N VAL A 192 17.22 15.24 -19.82
CA VAL A 192 17.12 14.93 -21.25
C VAL A 192 18.22 13.98 -21.65
N ILE A 193 17.85 12.82 -22.20
CA ILE A 193 18.76 11.91 -22.87
C ILE A 193 18.73 12.27 -24.35
N LYS A 194 19.90 12.62 -24.91
CA LYS A 194 20.07 12.88 -26.35
C LYS A 194 20.85 11.77 -27.01
N LYS A 195 20.27 11.15 -28.02
CA LYS A 195 20.84 10.03 -28.75
C LYS A 195 21.33 10.44 -30.10
N VAL A 196 22.61 10.17 -30.40
CA VAL A 196 23.27 10.58 -31.65
C VAL A 196 24.08 9.43 -32.26
N ASP A 197 24.39 9.58 -33.58
CA ASP A 197 25.32 8.71 -34.32
C ASP A 197 26.75 9.08 -33.92
N SER A 198 27.60 8.11 -33.59
CA SER A 198 29.00 8.34 -33.20
C SER A 198 29.89 8.91 -34.30
N ASP A 199 29.54 8.67 -35.56
CA ASP A 199 30.29 9.17 -36.73
C ASP A 199 29.75 10.52 -37.22
N ASN A 200 28.53 10.93 -36.78
CA ASN A 200 27.91 12.20 -37.10
C ASN A 200 26.97 12.64 -35.94
N ASN A 201 27.47 13.43 -34.99
CA ASN A 201 26.74 13.90 -33.82
C ASN A 201 25.55 14.83 -34.12
N GLU A 202 25.40 15.31 -35.36
CA GLU A 202 24.22 16.06 -35.80
C GLU A 202 23.06 15.13 -36.14
N LYS A 203 23.35 13.82 -36.40
CA LYS A 203 22.35 12.84 -36.70
C LYS A 203 21.73 12.29 -35.41
N LEU A 204 20.48 12.66 -35.19
CA LEU A 204 19.68 12.23 -34.05
C LEU A 204 19.11 10.83 -34.30
N LEU A 205 19.01 10.00 -33.25
CA LEU A 205 18.62 8.61 -33.35
C LEU A 205 17.37 8.33 -32.53
N GLN A 206 16.29 7.99 -33.22
CA GLN A 206 15.01 7.58 -32.64
C GLN A 206 15.02 6.10 -32.23
N GLY A 207 14.24 5.75 -31.17
CA GLY A 207 13.93 4.36 -30.81
C GLY A 207 15.00 3.68 -29.95
N ALA A 208 15.97 4.43 -29.42
CA ALA A 208 16.81 3.93 -28.33
C ALA A 208 16.03 3.85 -27.04
N GLU A 209 16.13 2.74 -26.33
CA GLU A 209 15.50 2.54 -25.02
C GLU A 209 16.56 2.60 -23.94
N PHE A 210 16.27 3.37 -22.90
CA PHE A 210 17.13 3.53 -21.72
C PHE A 210 16.39 3.13 -20.46
N THR A 211 17.06 2.34 -19.63
CA THR A 211 16.61 2.07 -18.26
C THR A 211 17.42 2.91 -17.30
N ILE A 212 16.69 3.68 -16.48
CA ILE A 212 17.25 4.57 -15.46
C ILE A 212 16.87 3.99 -14.11
N THR A 213 17.86 3.69 -13.28
CA THR A 213 17.67 3.05 -11.97
C THR A 213 18.28 3.90 -10.87
N SER A 214 17.49 4.25 -9.84
CA SER A 214 17.99 4.88 -8.63
C SER A 214 18.88 3.91 -7.86
N ILE A 215 19.98 4.42 -7.33
CA ILE A 215 20.94 3.61 -6.55
C ILE A 215 20.40 3.32 -5.15
N ASP A 216 19.66 4.25 -4.57
CA ASP A 216 19.26 4.24 -3.15
C ASP A 216 17.75 4.13 -2.90
N LYS A 217 16.90 4.42 -3.91
CA LYS A 217 15.44 4.56 -3.70
C LYS A 217 14.60 3.44 -4.34
N GLY A 218 15.22 2.44 -4.96
CA GLY A 218 14.51 1.33 -5.60
C GLY A 218 13.63 1.72 -6.80
N TYR A 219 13.75 2.97 -7.29
CA TYR A 219 12.99 3.48 -8.42
C TYR A 219 13.67 3.12 -9.74
N THR A 220 12.89 2.65 -10.70
CA THR A 220 13.36 2.35 -12.07
C THR A 220 12.34 2.85 -13.07
N VAL A 221 12.82 3.52 -14.13
CA VAL A 221 12.00 3.99 -15.25
C VAL A 221 12.67 3.67 -16.56
N THR A 222 11.86 3.37 -17.58
CA THR A 222 12.31 3.15 -18.94
C THR A 222 11.79 4.25 -19.84
N VAL A 223 12.67 4.83 -20.65
CA VAL A 223 12.35 5.89 -21.61
C VAL A 223 12.85 5.54 -22.99
N VAL A 224 12.20 6.08 -24.04
CA VAL A 224 12.54 5.82 -25.44
C VAL A 224 12.76 7.14 -26.15
N THR A 225 13.81 7.25 -26.96
CA THR A 225 14.08 8.46 -27.74
C THR A 225 13.07 8.65 -28.87
N ASP A 226 12.55 9.87 -28.96
CA ASP A 226 11.59 10.33 -29.97
C ASP A 226 12.24 10.53 -31.35
N GLU A 227 11.50 11.10 -32.30
CA GLU A 227 11.96 11.43 -33.65
C GLU A 227 13.11 12.45 -33.70
N ASN A 228 13.25 13.24 -32.63
CA ASN A 228 14.34 14.20 -32.43
C ASN A 228 15.53 13.60 -31.66
N GLY A 229 15.53 12.27 -31.46
CA GLY A 229 16.55 11.58 -30.68
C GLY A 229 16.60 11.98 -29.22
N LEU A 230 15.50 12.47 -28.64
CA LEU A 230 15.41 12.94 -27.28
C LEU A 230 14.49 12.05 -26.45
N ALA A 231 14.88 11.75 -25.22
CA ALA A 231 14.00 11.20 -24.21
C ALA A 231 14.01 12.09 -22.96
N LEU A 232 12.83 12.52 -22.54
CA LEU A 232 12.62 13.40 -21.41
C LEU A 232 12.15 12.56 -20.21
N VAL A 233 12.72 12.82 -19.03
CA VAL A 233 12.31 12.14 -17.80
C VAL A 233 12.44 13.09 -16.60
N LYS A 234 11.48 13.00 -15.69
CA LYS A 234 11.55 13.65 -14.37
C LYS A 234 12.09 12.66 -13.35
N LEU A 235 13.08 13.07 -12.58
CA LEU A 235 13.69 12.24 -11.54
C LEU A 235 13.76 12.99 -10.21
N PRO A 236 13.40 12.35 -9.08
CA PRO A 236 13.72 12.86 -7.75
C PRO A 236 15.22 13.09 -7.58
N LEU A 237 15.60 13.95 -6.64
CA LEU A 237 17.01 14.14 -6.31
C LEU A 237 17.66 12.83 -5.85
N GLY A 238 18.88 12.54 -6.30
CA GLY A 238 19.59 11.31 -5.93
C GLY A 238 20.57 10.84 -7.00
N GLN A 239 21.14 9.66 -6.79
CA GLN A 239 22.06 9.03 -7.72
C GLN A 239 21.35 7.97 -8.56
N TYR A 240 21.65 7.98 -9.87
CA TYR A 240 21.04 7.08 -10.83
C TYR A 240 22.08 6.47 -11.75
N THR A 241 21.79 5.26 -12.22
CA THR A 241 22.47 4.66 -13.36
C THR A 241 21.57 4.74 -14.59
N ILE A 242 22.15 5.06 -15.75
CA ILE A 242 21.50 5.06 -17.06
C ILE A 242 22.17 4.02 -17.94
N ALA A 243 21.41 3.04 -18.38
CA ALA A 243 21.86 1.98 -19.28
C ALA A 243 21.00 1.95 -20.54
N GLU A 244 21.61 1.85 -21.72
CA GLU A 244 20.89 1.55 -22.96
C GLU A 244 20.46 0.09 -22.95
N THR A 245 19.16 -0.19 -23.00
CA THR A 245 18.60 -1.54 -23.02
C THR A 245 18.21 -2.01 -24.42
N LYS A 246 18.05 -1.05 -25.36
CA LYS A 246 17.80 -1.33 -26.77
C LYS A 246 18.39 -0.22 -27.63
N ALA A 247 19.23 -0.61 -28.59
CA ALA A 247 19.79 0.34 -29.55
C ALA A 247 18.76 0.74 -30.62
N PRO A 248 18.94 1.90 -31.28
CA PRO A 248 18.20 2.27 -32.47
C PRO A 248 18.40 1.25 -33.58
N GLU A 249 17.46 1.16 -34.52
CA GLU A 249 17.56 0.24 -35.65
C GLU A 249 18.83 0.50 -36.50
N GLY A 250 19.61 -0.55 -36.72
CA GLY A 250 20.86 -0.49 -37.49
C GLY A 250 22.07 -0.02 -36.69
N TYR A 251 21.96 0.12 -35.37
CA TYR A 251 23.04 0.52 -34.48
C TYR A 251 23.39 -0.58 -33.48
N ALA A 252 24.64 -0.61 -33.03
CA ALA A 252 25.12 -1.49 -31.99
C ALA A 252 24.74 -0.90 -30.62
N ILE A 253 24.34 -1.76 -29.68
CA ILE A 253 24.02 -1.34 -28.30
C ILE A 253 25.28 -0.85 -27.56
N ILE A 254 25.13 0.14 -26.70
CA ILE A 254 26.18 0.59 -25.79
C ILE A 254 26.11 -0.26 -24.52
N GLU A 255 27.22 -0.90 -24.17
CA GLU A 255 27.34 -1.66 -22.93
C GLU A 255 27.71 -0.77 -21.73
N GLU A 256 28.11 0.48 -21.98
CA GLU A 256 28.49 1.43 -20.93
C GLU A 256 27.27 1.90 -20.12
N VAL A 257 27.36 1.77 -18.80
CA VAL A 257 26.40 2.32 -17.85
C VAL A 257 26.95 3.64 -17.31
N LYS A 258 26.18 4.73 -17.46
CA LYS A 258 26.55 6.04 -16.89
C LYS A 258 25.90 6.23 -15.55
N THR A 259 26.69 6.67 -14.56
CA THR A 259 26.16 7.15 -13.28
C THR A 259 26.00 8.65 -13.32
N ILE A 260 24.85 9.14 -12.88
CA ILE A 260 24.55 10.57 -12.81
C ILE A 260 24.09 10.95 -11.39
N ASP A 261 24.38 12.18 -10.99
CA ASP A 261 23.87 12.81 -9.79
C ASP A 261 22.78 13.82 -10.18
N VAL A 262 21.56 13.60 -9.74
CA VAL A 262 20.46 14.55 -9.88
C VAL A 262 20.45 15.43 -8.63
N THR A 263 21.04 16.63 -8.73
CA THR A 263 21.23 17.55 -7.61
C THR A 263 20.51 18.86 -7.87
N GLY A 264 19.58 19.22 -6.98
CA GLY A 264 18.91 20.53 -6.98
C GLY A 264 18.02 20.81 -8.18
N GLU A 265 17.37 21.96 -8.11
CA GLU A 265 16.60 22.47 -9.26
C GLU A 265 17.57 23.05 -10.29
N VAL A 266 17.57 22.44 -11.45
CA VAL A 266 18.14 23.07 -12.62
C VAL A 266 17.03 23.84 -13.34
N THR A 267 17.26 25.11 -13.62
CA THR A 267 16.34 25.95 -14.41
C THR A 267 16.27 25.52 -15.87
N GLU A 268 17.25 24.70 -16.30
CA GLU A 268 17.33 24.11 -17.63
C GLU A 268 17.57 22.61 -17.48
N ALA A 269 16.90 21.81 -18.31
CA ALA A 269 17.06 20.35 -18.29
C ALA A 269 18.51 19.94 -18.53
N THR A 270 19.03 19.07 -17.67
CA THR A 270 20.39 18.52 -17.85
C THR A 270 20.40 17.52 -19.01
N VAL A 271 21.25 17.76 -20.00
CA VAL A 271 21.34 16.94 -21.21
C VAL A 271 22.48 15.92 -21.10
N PHE A 272 22.16 14.65 -21.22
CA PHE A 272 23.15 13.57 -21.29
C PHE A 272 23.19 13.01 -22.72
N VAL A 273 24.36 13.07 -23.37
CA VAL A 273 24.55 12.61 -24.72
C VAL A 273 25.03 11.16 -24.71
N PHE A 274 24.39 10.31 -25.53
CA PHE A 274 24.77 8.92 -25.77
C PHE A 274 24.95 8.69 -27.26
N GLU A 275 26.05 8.04 -27.65
CA GLU A 275 26.45 7.83 -29.03
C GLU A 275 26.38 6.35 -29.37
N ASN A 276 25.75 5.96 -30.52
CA ASN A 276 25.80 4.59 -30.99
C ASN A 276 26.57 4.52 -32.34
N LYS A 277 27.28 3.42 -32.48
CA LYS A 277 28.00 3.12 -33.75
C LYS A 277 27.09 2.33 -34.69
N LYS A 278 27.05 2.77 -35.95
CA LYS A 278 26.27 2.09 -36.98
C LYS A 278 26.82 0.68 -37.22
N ILE A 279 25.96 -0.31 -37.33
CA ILE A 279 26.34 -1.67 -37.75
C ILE A 279 26.68 -1.65 -39.24
N ILE A 280 27.93 -1.86 -39.56
CA ILE A 280 28.37 -2.04 -40.96
C ILE A 280 28.12 -3.50 -41.30
N GLN A 281 27.10 -3.77 -42.12
CA GLN A 281 26.95 -5.10 -42.68
C GLN A 281 28.05 -5.29 -43.74
N GLU A 282 29.01 -6.14 -43.47
CA GLU A 282 29.92 -6.57 -44.51
C GLU A 282 29.09 -7.15 -45.69
N PRO A 283 29.39 -6.75 -46.94
CA PRO A 283 28.69 -7.28 -48.10
C PRO A 283 28.82 -8.82 -48.08
N LYS A 284 27.67 -9.49 -48.08
CA LYS A 284 27.62 -10.96 -48.18
C LYS A 284 28.57 -11.39 -49.34
N PRO A 285 29.54 -12.27 -49.09
CA PRO A 285 30.45 -12.69 -50.14
C PRO A 285 29.65 -13.12 -51.34
N THR A 286 29.97 -12.49 -52.50
CA THR A 286 29.36 -12.85 -53.78
C THR A 286 29.56 -14.34 -53.98
N PRO A 287 28.53 -15.12 -54.32
CA PRO A 287 28.69 -16.54 -54.53
C PRO A 287 29.79 -16.75 -55.59
N GLN A 288 30.84 -17.45 -55.22
CA GLN A 288 31.91 -17.79 -56.09
C GLN A 288 31.30 -18.52 -57.32
N PRO A 289 31.61 -18.13 -58.54
CA PRO A 289 31.08 -18.83 -59.75
C PRO A 289 31.30 -20.32 -59.60
N GLN A 290 30.21 -21.06 -59.67
CA GLN A 290 30.25 -22.51 -59.59
C GLN A 290 31.19 -23.01 -60.71
N PRO A 291 32.19 -23.88 -60.47
CA PRO A 291 33.03 -24.44 -61.48
C PRO A 291 32.17 -25.05 -62.56
N ALA A 292 32.51 -24.73 -63.82
CA ALA A 292 31.84 -25.29 -65.03
C ALA A 292 31.74 -26.82 -64.94
N PRO A 293 30.57 -27.42 -65.26
CA PRO A 293 30.41 -28.85 -65.20
C PRO A 293 31.47 -29.55 -66.04
N LYS A 294 32.17 -30.51 -65.43
CA LYS A 294 33.16 -31.35 -66.07
C LYS A 294 32.51 -32.04 -67.27
N PRO A 295 33.17 -32.10 -68.48
CA PRO A 295 32.58 -32.77 -69.65
C PRO A 295 32.23 -34.22 -69.32
N THR A 296 31.03 -34.60 -69.69
CA THR A 296 30.51 -35.96 -69.57
C THR A 296 31.33 -36.91 -70.34
N PRO A 297 31.85 -38.04 -69.85
CA PRO A 297 32.55 -39.04 -70.66
C PRO A 297 31.57 -39.65 -71.64
N GLN A 298 32.08 -39.80 -72.92
CA GLN A 298 31.37 -40.38 -74.01
C GLN A 298 31.07 -41.87 -73.72
N PRO A 299 29.90 -42.43 -74.11
CA PRO A 299 29.53 -43.81 -73.81
C PRO A 299 30.38 -44.82 -74.56
N GLN A 300 30.91 -45.75 -73.81
CA GLN A 300 31.61 -46.92 -74.39
C GLN A 300 30.57 -47.98 -74.74
N PRO A 301 30.72 -48.73 -75.87
CA PRO A 301 29.79 -49.73 -76.38
C PRO A 301 29.75 -50.94 -75.42
N GLY A 302 28.54 -51.39 -75.10
CA GLY A 302 28.29 -52.51 -74.23
C GLY A 302 28.49 -53.89 -74.78
N PRO A 303 28.78 -54.91 -73.99
CA PRO A 303 28.68 -56.31 -74.39
C PRO A 303 27.26 -56.87 -74.13
N LYS A 304 26.92 -57.82 -74.96
CA LYS A 304 25.68 -58.56 -75.22
C LYS A 304 25.26 -59.50 -74.04
N PRO A 305 23.99 -59.87 -73.89
CA PRO A 305 23.39 -60.42 -72.70
C PRO A 305 23.58 -61.95 -72.49
N ALA A 306 23.57 -62.42 -71.28
CA ALA A 306 23.36 -63.81 -70.90
C ALA A 306 22.35 -63.93 -69.81
N GLN A 307 21.44 -64.73 -70.07
CA GLN A 307 20.28 -65.36 -69.49
C GLN A 307 20.14 -65.49 -67.97
N GLU A 308 18.93 -65.26 -67.61
CA GLU A 308 18.05 -65.89 -66.65
C GLU A 308 18.61 -66.93 -65.68
N GLN A 309 18.33 -66.72 -64.39
CA GLN A 309 17.61 -67.77 -63.60
C GLN A 309 16.95 -67.23 -62.31
N SER A 310 15.70 -67.58 -62.28
CA SER A 310 14.73 -67.44 -61.19
C SER A 310 15.17 -68.04 -59.85
N ASN A 311 14.71 -67.50 -58.75
CA ASN A 311 13.87 -68.14 -57.71
C ASN A 311 13.65 -67.22 -56.50
N ILE A 312 12.46 -66.80 -56.36
CA ILE A 312 11.41 -67.28 -55.43
C ILE A 312 11.74 -67.16 -53.92
N SER A 313 10.88 -66.47 -53.27
CA SER A 313 10.31 -66.65 -51.94
C SER A 313 11.06 -66.08 -50.74
N LYS A 314 10.50 -65.24 -50.03
CA LYS A 314 9.46 -65.25 -49.01
C LYS A 314 9.53 -63.99 -48.14
N LYS A 315 8.41 -63.39 -48.05
CA LYS A 315 8.03 -62.60 -46.85
C LYS A 315 7.89 -63.59 -45.66
N PRO A 316 7.96 -63.21 -44.39
CA PRO A 316 7.24 -62.10 -43.85
C PRO A 316 7.87 -61.36 -42.64
N SER A 317 7.24 -60.29 -42.35
CA SER A 317 6.74 -59.90 -41.04
C SER A 317 7.64 -59.26 -39.99
N ASN A 318 7.20 -58.16 -39.66
CA ASN A 318 6.88 -57.59 -38.35
C ASN A 318 7.89 -56.70 -37.62
N ASN A 319 7.35 -55.56 -37.38
CA ASN A 319 7.32 -54.78 -36.10
C ASN A 319 8.62 -54.15 -35.59
N ASN A 320 8.71 -52.91 -35.59
CA ASN A 320 8.38 -52.01 -34.45
C ASN A 320 8.96 -50.62 -34.68
N ILE A 321 8.12 -49.65 -34.67
CA ILE A 321 8.00 -48.59 -33.70
C ILE A 321 9.31 -48.22 -32.99
N SER A 322 9.81 -47.03 -33.25
CA SER A 322 10.37 -46.14 -32.27
C SER A 322 10.62 -44.80 -32.88
N GLU A 323 9.83 -43.87 -32.48
CA GLU A 323 10.15 -42.81 -31.53
C GLU A 323 10.94 -41.65 -32.16
N LEU A 324 10.18 -40.61 -32.33
CA LEU A 324 10.59 -39.24 -32.55
C LEU A 324 11.36 -38.71 -31.32
N PRO A 325 12.41 -37.93 -31.49
CA PRO A 325 12.98 -37.18 -30.37
C PRO A 325 12.14 -35.98 -30.02
N LYS A 326 11.72 -35.92 -28.77
CA LYS A 326 11.12 -34.75 -28.15
C LYS A 326 12.17 -33.69 -27.87
N THR A 327 12.06 -32.57 -28.51
CA THR A 327 12.68 -31.34 -28.04
C THR A 327 11.89 -30.83 -26.87
N GLY A 328 12.55 -30.76 -25.70
CA GLY A 328 12.02 -30.23 -24.49
C GLY A 328 11.79 -28.74 -24.58
N ASP A 329 10.60 -28.38 -24.26
CA ASP A 329 10.17 -27.01 -24.20
C ASP A 329 10.23 -26.48 -22.77
N ALA A 330 10.73 -25.27 -22.66
CA ALA A 330 10.88 -24.58 -21.40
C ALA A 330 9.53 -24.05 -20.95
N SER A 331 9.14 -24.47 -19.78
CA SER A 331 7.97 -24.00 -19.08
C SER A 331 8.08 -22.57 -18.62
N ILE A 332 7.18 -21.76 -19.12
CA ILE A 332 6.88 -20.43 -18.55
C ILE A 332 5.89 -20.64 -17.42
N MET A 333 6.34 -20.40 -16.20
CA MET A 333 5.45 -20.29 -15.04
C MET A 333 4.85 -18.88 -15.03
N GLY A 334 3.64 -18.79 -15.53
CA GLY A 334 2.79 -17.63 -15.28
C GLY A 334 2.12 -17.78 -13.92
N PHE A 335 2.44 -16.91 -13.00
CA PHE A 335 1.66 -16.72 -11.78
C PHE A 335 0.39 -15.95 -12.14
N VAL A 336 -0.72 -16.65 -12.15
CA VAL A 336 -2.05 -16.04 -12.10
C VAL A 336 -2.47 -16.02 -10.65
N GLY A 337 -2.42 -14.84 -10.04
CA GLY A 337 -3.01 -14.60 -8.74
C GLY A 337 -4.53 -14.66 -8.85
N ALA A 338 -5.12 -15.61 -8.17
CA ALA A 338 -6.55 -15.76 -8.08
C ALA A 338 -7.15 -14.67 -7.21
N LEU A 339 -7.94 -13.82 -7.83
CA LEU A 339 -8.83 -12.86 -7.19
C LEU A 339 -10.01 -13.63 -6.58
N LEU A 340 -10.06 -13.75 -5.28
CA LEU A 340 -11.24 -14.23 -4.57
C LEU A 340 -12.15 -13.06 -4.26
N LEU A 341 -13.16 -12.90 -5.09
CA LEU A 341 -14.36 -12.14 -4.78
C LEU A 341 -15.18 -12.90 -3.76
N SER A 342 -15.20 -12.47 -2.51
CA SER A 342 -16.25 -12.84 -1.57
C SER A 342 -17.30 -11.75 -1.55
N VAL A 343 -18.38 -12.02 -2.23
CA VAL A 343 -19.64 -11.32 -2.09
C VAL A 343 -20.26 -11.73 -0.76
N GLY A 344 -20.18 -10.86 0.24
CA GLY A 344 -20.90 -10.99 1.50
C GLY A 344 -22.11 -10.07 1.47
N GLY A 345 -23.27 -10.68 1.49
CA GLY A 345 -24.56 -10.09 1.22
C GLY A 345 -25.00 -9.00 2.18
N LEU A 346 -25.63 -8.10 1.55
CA LEU A 346 -26.62 -7.14 1.98
C LEU A 346 -27.65 -7.71 2.96
N LEU A 347 -27.84 -7.07 4.10
CA LEU A 347 -29.12 -7.04 4.76
C LEU A 347 -29.42 -5.62 5.26
N ILE A 348 -30.16 -4.95 4.43
CA ILE A 348 -30.98 -3.79 4.78
C ILE A 348 -32.03 -4.27 5.79
N ASN A 349 -32.14 -3.61 6.91
CA ASN A 349 -33.39 -3.59 7.63
C ASN A 349 -33.71 -2.18 8.11
N ASP A 350 -34.62 -1.63 7.33
CA ASP A 350 -35.45 -0.48 7.59
C ASP A 350 -36.38 -0.80 8.77
N ARG A 351 -36.47 0.09 9.75
CA ARG A 351 -37.75 0.48 10.38
C ARG A 351 -37.62 1.39 11.60
N LYS A 352 -38.18 2.53 11.35
CA LYS A 352 -38.88 3.49 12.25
C LYS A 352 -38.07 4.23 13.28
#